data_2466f0e524231ddf298ed9849a9fa47e
#
_entry.id   2466f0e524231ddf298ed9849a9fa47e
#
_cell.length_a   1.000
_cell.length_b   1.000
_cell.length_c   1.000
_cell.angle_alpha   90.00
_cell.angle_beta   90.00
_cell.angle_gamma   90.00
#
_symmetry.space_group_name_H-M   'P 1'
#
loop_
_entity.id
_entity.type
_entity.pdbx_description
1 polymer ?
#
loop_
_entity_poly.entity_id
_entity_poly.type
_entity_poly.pdbx_seq_one_letter_code
_entity_poly.pdbx_strand_id
1 'polypeptide(L)'
;MKKNSILIALALFSASGTWAEELPKDTLKVIDVEEIVVIAAPKENRKLREQPTAVTMLSQQDMQANQVNSIKSLTALVPNIFIPDYGSKLTSAIYIRGIGSRINTPSVGLYVDNVPYIDKSAFDFNYADIERIDVLRGPQGTLYGRNTMGGLIKVHTKSPFSYQGTDLRLSAGTYDNYNASVTHYHRMSNQFAFSTGAFYEYGGGFFKNTYLNKKIDKSQAAGGRFRGIYLPSE
;
A
#
# COMPACT_ATOMS: atom_id res chain seq x y z
N MET A 1 46.98 -10.00 -3.21
CA MET A 1 46.73 -8.68 -3.79
C MET A 1 45.27 -8.33 -4.00
N LYS A 2 44.31 -8.74 -3.11
CA LYS A 2 42.89 -8.46 -3.25
C LYS A 2 42.24 -7.70 -2.06
N LYS A 3 43.04 -7.29 -1.06
CA LYS A 3 42.51 -6.55 0.12
C LYS A 3 42.63 -5.01 0.01
N ASN A 4 43.43 -4.49 -0.89
CA ASN A 4 43.68 -3.05 -0.98
C ASN A 4 42.70 -2.30 -1.92
N SER A 5 41.96 -3.02 -2.78
CA SER A 5 41.02 -2.39 -3.71
C SER A 5 39.69 -1.98 -3.04
N ILE A 6 39.33 -2.61 -1.93
CA ILE A 6 38.07 -2.30 -1.20
C ILE A 6 38.27 -1.03 -0.34
N LEU A 7 39.46 -0.79 0.18
CA LEU A 7 39.77 0.40 0.96
C LEU A 7 39.79 1.68 0.12
N ILE A 8 40.16 1.59 -1.16
CA ILE A 8 40.19 2.74 -2.08
C ILE A 8 38.76 3.14 -2.50
N ALA A 9 37.85 2.19 -2.62
CA ALA A 9 36.45 2.48 -2.94
C ALA A 9 35.71 3.17 -1.77
N LEU A 10 36.12 2.89 -0.53
CA LEU A 10 35.47 3.53 0.65
C LEU A 10 36.01 4.95 0.89
N ALA A 11 37.24 5.27 0.44
CA ALA A 11 37.84 6.59 0.60
C ALA A 11 37.33 7.64 -0.40
N LEU A 12 36.73 7.22 -1.52
CA LEU A 12 36.20 8.14 -2.52
C LEU A 12 34.77 8.62 -2.19
N PHE A 13 34.12 8.04 -1.19
CA PHE A 13 32.76 8.44 -0.78
C PHE A 13 32.74 9.51 0.34
N SER A 14 33.89 9.91 0.87
CA SER A 14 33.97 10.84 2.01
C SER A 14 34.36 12.28 1.62
N ALA A 15 34.39 12.62 0.34
CA ALA A 15 34.78 13.96 -0.14
C ALA A 15 33.65 14.77 -0.76
N SER A 16 32.42 14.63 -0.28
CA SER A 16 31.36 15.61 -0.57
C SER A 16 31.27 16.61 0.58
N GLY A 17 31.88 17.77 0.35
CA GLY A 17 31.88 18.90 1.28
C GLY A 17 30.45 19.32 1.63
N THR A 18 30.16 19.38 2.90
CA THR A 18 28.97 20.01 3.46
C THR A 18 29.09 21.53 3.27
N TRP A 19 28.35 22.05 2.31
CA TRP A 19 28.00 23.46 2.30
C TRP A 19 26.81 23.59 3.24
N ALA A 20 27.05 24.17 4.43
CA ALA A 20 25.98 24.60 5.31
C ALA A 20 25.38 25.88 4.72
N GLU A 21 24.23 25.74 4.10
CA GLU A 21 23.43 26.87 3.69
C GLU A 21 22.65 27.35 4.93
N GLU A 22 22.88 28.61 5.33
CA GLU A 22 22.13 29.24 6.44
C GLU A 22 20.65 29.23 6.11
N LEU A 23 19.85 28.55 6.97
CA LEU A 23 18.41 28.58 6.93
C LEU A 23 17.91 30.01 7.18
N PRO A 24 17.12 30.61 6.29
CA PRO A 24 16.50 31.87 6.56
C PRO A 24 15.50 31.71 7.72
N LYS A 25 15.70 32.55 8.75
CA LYS A 25 14.78 32.70 9.87
C LYS A 25 13.40 33.14 9.36
N ASP A 26 12.43 32.36 9.77
CA ASP A 26 11.10 32.80 10.18
C ASP A 26 10.16 33.37 9.11
N THR A 27 9.35 32.50 8.57
CA THR A 27 7.93 32.75 8.41
C THR A 27 7.21 31.43 8.68
N LEU A 28 6.42 31.37 9.74
CA LEU A 28 5.39 30.37 9.91
C LEU A 28 4.50 30.43 8.67
N LYS A 29 4.86 29.68 7.63
CA LYS A 29 3.91 29.32 6.60
C LYS A 29 2.85 28.53 7.34
N VAL A 30 1.71 29.16 7.57
CA VAL A 30 0.48 28.45 7.80
C VAL A 30 0.37 27.49 6.61
N ILE A 31 0.70 26.23 6.84
CA ILE A 31 0.41 25.18 5.88
C ILE A 31 -1.10 25.14 5.89
N ASP A 32 -1.68 25.78 4.90
CA ASP A 32 -3.08 25.58 4.55
C ASP A 32 -3.18 24.07 4.29
N VAL A 33 -3.74 23.35 5.25
CA VAL A 33 -3.92 21.91 5.14
C VAL A 33 -4.87 21.77 3.98
N GLU A 34 -4.34 21.41 2.80
CA GLU A 34 -5.15 21.12 1.63
C GLU A 34 -6.27 20.20 2.07
N GLU A 35 -7.48 20.70 1.95
CA GLU A 35 -8.68 20.01 2.41
C GLU A 35 -8.76 18.67 1.69
N ILE A 36 -8.46 17.60 2.41
CA ILE A 36 -8.40 16.26 1.83
C ILE A 36 -9.82 15.84 1.44
N VAL A 37 -10.07 15.80 0.14
CA VAL A 37 -11.35 15.36 -0.41
C VAL A 37 -11.39 13.84 -0.45
N VAL A 38 -12.29 13.25 0.32
CA VAL A 38 -12.55 11.80 0.26
C VAL A 38 -13.42 11.51 -0.95
N ILE A 39 -12.87 10.85 -1.94
CA ILE A 39 -13.65 10.32 -3.06
C ILE A 39 -14.34 9.04 -2.60
N ALA A 40 -15.44 9.19 -1.88
CA ALA A 40 -16.19 8.05 -1.33
C ALA A 40 -17.01 7.30 -2.39
N ALA A 41 -17.48 7.99 -3.42
CA ALA A 41 -18.22 7.40 -4.54
C ALA A 41 -17.76 8.01 -5.87
N PRO A 42 -17.98 7.33 -7.01
CA PRO A 42 -17.65 7.86 -8.33
C PRO A 42 -18.29 9.22 -8.66
N LYS A 43 -19.32 9.61 -7.90
CA LYS A 43 -20.12 10.81 -8.14
C LYS A 43 -20.07 11.86 -7.03
N GLU A 44 -19.39 11.61 -5.91
CA GLU A 44 -19.41 12.52 -4.76
C GLU A 44 -18.01 12.78 -4.20
N ASN A 45 -17.48 13.96 -4.50
CA ASN A 45 -16.35 14.54 -3.77
C ASN A 45 -16.92 15.22 -2.52
N ARG A 46 -16.99 14.51 -1.40
CA ARG A 46 -17.40 15.09 -0.11
C ARG A 46 -16.20 15.30 0.78
N LYS A 47 -16.20 16.44 1.47
CA LYS A 47 -15.19 16.71 2.49
C LYS A 47 -15.28 15.67 3.61
N LEU A 48 -14.14 15.28 4.20
CA LEU A 48 -14.10 14.29 5.27
C LEU A 48 -15.08 14.61 6.41
N ARG A 49 -15.23 15.91 6.74
CA ARG A 49 -16.15 16.41 7.78
C ARG A 49 -17.64 16.20 7.47
N GLU A 50 -17.99 16.08 6.20
CA GLU A 50 -19.37 15.94 5.73
C GLU A 50 -19.77 14.47 5.56
N GLN A 51 -18.83 13.54 5.76
CA GLN A 51 -19.11 12.11 5.66
C GLN A 51 -19.87 11.64 6.91
N PRO A 52 -21.07 11.05 6.76
CA PRO A 52 -21.82 10.51 7.88
C PRO A 52 -21.18 9.23 8.47
N THR A 53 -20.17 8.71 7.82
CA THR A 53 -19.47 7.46 8.18
C THR A 53 -18.12 7.76 8.76
N ALA A 54 -17.70 7.02 9.80
CA ALA A 54 -16.35 7.10 10.33
C ALA A 54 -15.33 6.61 9.31
N VAL A 55 -14.50 7.51 8.80
CA VAL A 55 -13.46 7.21 7.81
C VAL A 55 -12.07 7.38 8.44
N THR A 56 -11.17 6.46 8.14
CA THR A 56 -9.73 6.60 8.38
C THR A 56 -9.03 6.59 7.04
N MET A 57 -8.22 7.60 6.80
CA MET A 57 -7.41 7.69 5.59
C MET A 57 -5.95 7.50 5.94
N LEU A 58 -5.27 6.70 5.14
CA LEU A 58 -3.83 6.47 5.24
C LEU A 58 -3.20 6.97 3.95
N SER A 59 -2.39 8.01 4.07
CA SER A 59 -1.60 8.52 2.95
C SER A 59 -0.43 7.60 2.62
N GLN A 60 0.22 7.81 1.48
CA GLN A 60 1.44 7.10 1.13
C GLN A 60 2.54 7.32 2.18
N GLN A 61 2.64 8.52 2.75
CA GLN A 61 3.61 8.83 3.81
C GLN A 61 3.34 8.03 5.08
N ASP A 62 2.07 7.94 5.51
CA ASP A 62 1.68 7.13 6.66
C ASP A 62 2.00 5.66 6.47
N MET A 63 1.72 5.13 5.27
CA MET A 63 2.01 3.74 4.94
C MET A 63 3.51 3.45 4.92
N GLN A 64 4.34 4.37 4.42
CA GLN A 64 5.79 4.23 4.41
C GLN A 64 6.39 4.33 5.82
N ALA A 65 5.97 5.33 6.60
CA ALA A 65 6.43 5.55 7.97
C ALA A 65 6.12 4.35 8.88
N ASN A 66 4.97 3.71 8.67
CA ASN A 66 4.52 2.55 9.44
C ASN A 66 4.85 1.20 8.77
N GLN A 67 5.62 1.20 7.68
CA GLN A 67 6.04 -0.01 6.95
C GLN A 67 4.86 -0.93 6.58
N VAL A 68 3.77 -0.36 6.07
CA VAL A 68 2.58 -1.10 5.64
C VAL A 68 2.91 -1.88 4.36
N ASN A 69 3.17 -3.18 4.51
CA ASN A 69 3.50 -4.09 3.41
C ASN A 69 2.34 -5.02 3.04
N SER A 70 1.30 -5.08 3.86
CA SER A 70 0.16 -5.97 3.71
C SER A 70 -1.09 -5.33 4.28
N ILE A 71 -2.27 -5.73 3.80
CA ILE A 71 -3.56 -5.32 4.36
C ILE A 71 -3.67 -5.65 5.87
N LYS A 72 -3.00 -6.69 6.33
CA LYS A 72 -2.97 -7.11 7.74
C LYS A 72 -2.38 -6.03 8.65
N SER A 73 -1.44 -5.24 8.15
CA SER A 73 -0.83 -4.12 8.88
C SER A 73 -1.85 -3.03 9.26
N LEU A 74 -2.99 -2.94 8.56
CA LEU A 74 -4.05 -1.99 8.88
C LEU A 74 -4.66 -2.24 10.27
N THR A 75 -4.57 -3.45 10.80
CA THR A 75 -5.04 -3.77 12.16
C THR A 75 -4.37 -2.90 13.23
N ALA A 76 -3.12 -2.55 13.05
CA ALA A 76 -2.37 -1.72 14.00
C ALA A 76 -2.64 -0.21 13.84
N LEU A 77 -3.11 0.22 12.67
CA LEU A 77 -3.22 1.64 12.32
C LEU A 77 -4.66 2.16 12.35
N VAL A 78 -5.62 1.30 12.05
CA VAL A 78 -7.02 1.70 11.91
C VAL A 78 -7.82 1.21 13.13
N PRO A 79 -8.47 2.10 13.89
CA PRO A 79 -9.29 1.70 15.02
C PRO A 79 -10.47 0.80 14.61
N ASN A 80 -10.79 -0.19 15.44
CA ASN A 80 -11.92 -1.10 15.26
C ASN A 80 -11.85 -1.96 13.98
N ILE A 81 -10.67 -2.14 13.41
CA ILE A 81 -10.41 -3.14 12.38
C ILE A 81 -9.59 -4.29 12.97
N PHE A 82 -9.89 -5.50 12.56
CA PHE A 82 -9.14 -6.68 12.92
C PHE A 82 -9.00 -7.60 11.72
N ILE A 83 -7.77 -7.91 11.35
CA ILE A 83 -7.44 -8.77 10.22
C ILE A 83 -6.49 -9.85 10.73
N PRO A 84 -7.02 -11.02 11.12
CA PRO A 84 -6.19 -12.11 11.62
C PRO A 84 -5.26 -12.64 10.54
N ASP A 85 -4.06 -13.03 10.94
CA ASP A 85 -3.15 -13.75 10.07
C ASP A 85 -3.34 -15.26 10.22
N TYR A 86 -3.74 -15.91 9.15
CA TYR A 86 -3.90 -17.37 9.08
C TYR A 86 -2.68 -18.08 8.49
N GLY A 87 -1.56 -17.38 8.33
CA GLY A 87 -0.33 -17.92 7.76
C GLY A 87 -0.35 -18.08 6.23
N SER A 88 -1.34 -17.52 5.56
CA SER A 88 -1.45 -17.55 4.09
C SER A 88 -1.96 -16.22 3.55
N LYS A 89 -1.43 -15.80 2.40
CA LYS A 89 -1.94 -14.63 1.67
C LYS A 89 -3.31 -14.88 1.05
N LEU A 90 -3.61 -16.13 0.72
CA LEU A 90 -4.88 -16.51 0.08
C LEU A 90 -6.05 -16.59 1.06
N THR A 91 -5.77 -16.57 2.37
CA THR A 91 -6.82 -16.64 3.40
C THR A 91 -6.87 -15.33 4.16
N SER A 92 -7.79 -14.48 3.78
CA SER A 92 -8.02 -13.19 4.43
C SER A 92 -9.41 -13.14 5.04
N ALA A 93 -9.52 -12.58 6.24
CA ALA A 93 -10.79 -12.24 6.86
C ALA A 93 -10.64 -10.84 7.46
N ILE A 94 -11.55 -9.95 7.14
CA ILE A 94 -11.55 -8.58 7.62
C ILE A 94 -12.77 -8.39 8.49
N TYR A 95 -12.54 -7.88 9.69
CA TYR A 95 -13.57 -7.54 10.66
C TYR A 95 -13.51 -6.04 10.95
N ILE A 96 -14.65 -5.36 10.81
CA ILE A 96 -14.80 -3.96 11.21
C ILE A 96 -15.90 -3.91 12.27
N ARG A 97 -15.59 -3.38 13.48
CA ARG A 97 -16.51 -3.34 14.62
C ARG A 97 -17.12 -4.71 14.96
N GLY A 98 -16.33 -5.79 14.77
CA GLY A 98 -16.77 -7.17 14.98
C GLY A 98 -17.57 -7.79 13.83
N ILE A 99 -17.96 -7.01 12.84
CA ILE A 99 -18.69 -7.51 11.65
C ILE A 99 -17.66 -7.95 10.62
N GLY A 100 -17.64 -9.25 10.31
CA GLY A 100 -16.72 -9.85 9.36
C GLY A 100 -17.13 -11.26 9.00
N SER A 101 -16.41 -11.90 8.09
CA SER A 101 -16.66 -13.27 7.69
C SER A 101 -15.35 -13.99 7.41
N ARG A 102 -15.11 -15.09 8.10
CA ARG A 102 -13.99 -16.00 7.82
C ARG A 102 -14.30 -16.93 6.64
N ILE A 103 -15.52 -17.43 6.59
CA ILE A 103 -16.02 -18.41 5.61
C ILE A 103 -16.99 -17.69 4.69
N ASN A 104 -17.19 -18.18 3.48
CA ASN A 104 -18.08 -17.61 2.47
C ASN A 104 -17.65 -16.21 1.98
N THR A 105 -18.61 -15.43 1.54
CA THR A 105 -18.44 -14.09 0.99
C THR A 105 -17.94 -13.11 2.06
N PRO A 106 -17.10 -12.14 1.69
CA PRO A 106 -16.65 -11.11 2.62
C PRO A 106 -17.82 -10.24 3.10
N SER A 107 -17.75 -9.77 4.34
CA SER A 107 -18.69 -8.78 4.89
C SER A 107 -18.13 -7.35 4.85
N VAL A 108 -16.84 -7.23 4.55
CA VAL A 108 -16.15 -5.97 4.31
C VAL A 108 -15.66 -5.96 2.87
N GLY A 109 -16.06 -4.94 2.11
CA GLY A 109 -15.69 -4.80 0.70
C GLY A 109 -14.26 -4.30 0.55
N LEU A 110 -13.58 -4.75 -0.51
CA LEU A 110 -12.33 -4.18 -0.98
C LEU A 110 -12.51 -3.67 -2.40
N TYR A 111 -12.15 -2.42 -2.62
CA TYR A 111 -12.16 -1.78 -3.93
C TYR A 111 -10.76 -1.23 -4.23
N VAL A 112 -10.26 -1.55 -5.40
CA VAL A 112 -8.99 -0.99 -5.91
C VAL A 112 -9.31 -0.17 -7.15
N ASP A 113 -9.03 1.12 -7.11
CA ASP A 113 -9.37 2.07 -8.19
C ASP A 113 -10.84 1.95 -8.67
N ASN A 114 -11.76 1.84 -7.71
CA ASN A 114 -13.20 1.64 -7.90
C ASN A 114 -13.63 0.27 -8.49
N VAL A 115 -12.71 -0.68 -8.66
CA VAL A 115 -13.02 -2.05 -9.07
C VAL A 115 -13.19 -2.93 -7.83
N PRO A 116 -14.35 -3.59 -7.65
CA PRO A 116 -14.59 -4.46 -6.51
C PRO A 116 -13.79 -5.76 -6.61
N TYR A 117 -13.11 -6.11 -5.54
CA TYR A 117 -12.50 -7.43 -5.33
C TYR A 117 -13.50 -8.31 -4.60
N ILE A 118 -14.01 -9.32 -5.31
CA ILE A 118 -15.11 -10.15 -4.80
C ILE A 118 -14.60 -11.29 -3.94
N ASP A 119 -13.44 -11.85 -4.30
CA ASP A 119 -12.83 -12.98 -3.61
C ASP A 119 -11.82 -12.52 -2.57
N LYS A 120 -11.94 -13.05 -1.35
CA LYS A 120 -11.03 -12.76 -0.23
C LYS A 120 -9.59 -13.20 -0.47
N SER A 121 -9.37 -14.21 -1.32
CA SER A 121 -8.03 -14.67 -1.67
C SER A 121 -7.21 -13.61 -2.40
N ALA A 122 -7.87 -12.64 -3.01
CA ALA A 122 -7.25 -11.53 -3.71
C ALA A 122 -7.02 -10.28 -2.84
N PHE A 123 -7.32 -10.33 -1.53
CA PHE A 123 -7.27 -9.14 -0.67
C PHE A 123 -5.85 -8.78 -0.21
N ASP A 124 -4.95 -9.74 -0.13
CA ASP A 124 -3.56 -9.49 0.30
C ASP A 124 -2.61 -9.41 -0.91
N PHE A 125 -2.56 -8.25 -1.54
CA PHE A 125 -1.72 -7.95 -2.69
C PHE A 125 -0.57 -7.00 -2.31
N ASN A 126 0.37 -6.77 -3.23
CA ASN A 126 1.49 -5.87 -3.00
C ASN A 126 1.06 -4.41 -3.00
N TYR A 127 1.49 -3.67 -1.98
CA TYR A 127 1.12 -2.27 -1.70
C TYR A 127 2.15 -1.25 -2.20
N ALA A 128 3.00 -1.62 -3.16
CA ALA A 128 4.11 -0.76 -3.60
C ALA A 128 3.68 0.53 -4.33
N ASP A 129 2.57 0.47 -5.07
CA ASP A 129 2.09 1.56 -5.93
C ASP A 129 0.85 2.28 -5.41
N ILE A 130 0.54 2.10 -4.13
CA ILE A 130 -0.62 2.72 -3.51
C ILE A 130 -0.31 4.16 -3.13
N GLU A 131 -1.22 5.05 -3.51
CA GLU A 131 -1.23 6.46 -3.15
C GLU A 131 -1.93 6.66 -1.80
N ARG A 132 -3.10 6.03 -1.62
CA ARG A 132 -3.96 6.21 -0.45
C ARG A 132 -4.83 5.00 -0.19
N ILE A 133 -5.11 4.74 1.09
CA ILE A 133 -6.12 3.77 1.52
C ILE A 133 -7.17 4.50 2.35
N ASP A 134 -8.43 4.36 1.98
CA ASP A 134 -9.57 4.88 2.73
C ASP A 134 -10.32 3.70 3.37
N VAL A 135 -10.48 3.72 4.68
CA VAL A 135 -11.23 2.70 5.43
C VAL A 135 -12.51 3.32 5.96
N LEU A 136 -13.63 2.95 5.37
CA LEU A 136 -14.98 3.37 5.77
C LEU A 136 -15.54 2.33 6.75
N ARG A 137 -15.77 2.75 7.99
CA ARG A 137 -16.21 1.86 9.08
C ARG A 137 -17.69 2.01 9.33
N GLY A 138 -18.46 1.07 8.81
CA GLY A 138 -19.91 1.00 8.90
C GLY A 138 -20.56 0.59 7.59
N PRO A 139 -21.87 0.30 7.57
CA PRO A 139 -22.56 -0.20 6.39
C PRO A 139 -22.45 0.74 5.20
N GLN A 140 -22.08 0.20 4.04
CA GLN A 140 -21.94 0.94 2.77
C GLN A 140 -22.79 0.30 1.65
N GLY A 141 -23.76 -0.54 1.99
CA GLY A 141 -24.53 -1.35 1.04
C GLY A 141 -25.35 -0.55 0.02
N THR A 142 -25.80 0.64 0.38
CA THR A 142 -26.59 1.50 -0.52
C THR A 142 -25.79 2.03 -1.71
N LEU A 143 -24.50 2.29 -1.52
CA LEU A 143 -23.63 2.86 -2.57
C LEU A 143 -22.78 1.79 -3.26
N TYR A 144 -22.31 0.79 -2.51
CA TYR A 144 -21.35 -0.21 -2.96
C TYR A 144 -21.93 -1.62 -3.07
N GLY A 145 -23.19 -1.80 -2.70
CA GLY A 145 -23.91 -3.06 -2.85
C GLY A 145 -23.44 -4.16 -1.88
N ARG A 146 -23.36 -5.39 -2.39
CA ARG A 146 -23.05 -6.57 -1.58
C ARG A 146 -21.67 -6.51 -0.93
N ASN A 147 -21.46 -7.29 0.11
CA ASN A 147 -20.19 -7.48 0.81
C ASN A 147 -19.66 -6.22 1.56
N THR A 148 -20.51 -5.23 1.82
CA THR A 148 -20.13 -3.97 2.49
C THR A 148 -20.94 -3.68 3.74
N MET A 149 -21.39 -4.75 4.43
CA MET A 149 -22.18 -4.65 5.64
C MET A 149 -21.36 -4.14 6.85
N GLY A 150 -20.12 -4.61 7.00
CA GLY A 150 -19.21 -4.17 8.07
C GLY A 150 -18.48 -2.87 7.73
N GLY A 151 -18.26 -2.64 6.45
CA GLY A 151 -17.51 -1.48 5.97
C GLY A 151 -16.91 -1.70 4.59
N LEU A 152 -16.02 -0.77 4.21
CA LEU A 152 -15.40 -0.74 2.90
C LEU A 152 -13.94 -0.28 3.04
N ILE A 153 -13.04 -0.96 2.36
CA ILE A 153 -11.66 -0.54 2.17
C ILE A 153 -11.50 -0.13 0.71
N LYS A 154 -11.12 1.13 0.48
CA LYS A 154 -10.80 1.64 -0.85
C LYS A 154 -9.31 1.88 -0.96
N VAL A 155 -8.72 1.32 -1.97
CA VAL A 155 -7.31 1.48 -2.31
C VAL A 155 -7.22 2.31 -3.57
N HIS A 156 -6.49 3.39 -3.49
CA HIS A 156 -6.21 4.28 -4.62
C HIS A 156 -4.76 4.10 -5.04
N THR A 157 -4.53 3.78 -6.28
CA THR A 157 -3.17 3.67 -6.81
C THR A 157 -2.76 4.96 -7.50
N LYS A 158 -1.46 5.22 -7.56
CA LYS A 158 -0.91 6.41 -8.22
C LYS A 158 -1.37 6.48 -9.67
N SER A 159 -1.85 7.65 -10.06
CA SER A 159 -2.25 7.87 -11.45
C SER A 159 -1.03 8.18 -12.33
N PRO A 160 -0.84 7.46 -13.44
CA PRO A 160 0.24 7.78 -14.39
C PRO A 160 0.02 9.09 -15.16
N PHE A 161 -1.14 9.74 -15.02
CA PHE A 161 -1.36 11.09 -15.52
C PHE A 161 -0.77 12.17 -14.62
N SER A 162 -0.84 11.98 -13.29
CA SER A 162 -0.35 12.94 -12.30
C SER A 162 1.10 12.67 -11.88
N TYR A 163 1.52 11.41 -11.90
CA TYR A 163 2.85 10.98 -11.51
C TYR A 163 3.54 10.23 -12.64
N GLN A 164 4.78 10.63 -12.96
CA GLN A 164 5.62 9.99 -13.97
C GLN A 164 6.99 9.67 -13.36
N GLY A 165 7.53 8.52 -13.71
CA GLY A 165 8.83 8.07 -13.19
C GLY A 165 8.86 6.60 -12.85
N THR A 166 9.89 6.19 -12.13
CA THR A 166 10.08 4.82 -11.68
C THR A 166 10.25 4.80 -10.17
N ASP A 167 9.37 4.10 -9.49
CA ASP A 167 9.48 3.83 -8.07
C ASP A 167 10.19 2.49 -7.88
N LEU A 168 11.32 2.50 -7.17
CA LEU A 168 12.04 1.31 -6.74
C LEU A 168 11.97 1.23 -5.21
N ARG A 169 11.53 0.10 -4.70
CA ARG A 169 11.53 -0.17 -3.27
C ARG A 169 12.26 -1.48 -3.00
N LEU A 170 13.25 -1.42 -2.13
CA LEU A 170 14.00 -2.57 -1.66
C LEU A 170 13.96 -2.59 -0.14
N SER A 171 13.63 -3.72 0.45
CA SER A 171 13.71 -3.90 1.89
C SER A 171 14.32 -5.24 2.25
N ALA A 172 15.08 -5.25 3.34
CA ALA A 172 15.65 -6.44 3.94
C ALA A 172 15.40 -6.41 5.44
N GLY A 173 15.08 -7.54 6.01
CA GLY A 173 14.75 -7.68 7.42
C GLY A 173 15.32 -8.95 8.03
N THR A 174 15.12 -9.11 9.33
CA THR A 174 15.45 -10.32 10.07
C THR A 174 14.71 -11.53 9.52
N TYR A 175 15.21 -12.72 9.81
CA TYR A 175 14.67 -14.01 9.36
C TYR A 175 14.67 -14.18 7.84
N ASP A 176 15.67 -13.62 7.16
CA ASP A 176 15.82 -13.66 5.70
C ASP A 176 14.56 -13.09 4.98
N ASN A 177 14.04 -11.96 5.47
CA ASN A 177 12.90 -11.30 4.86
C ASN A 177 13.39 -10.28 3.83
N TYR A 178 13.07 -10.51 2.56
CA TYR A 178 13.44 -9.65 1.44
C TYR A 178 12.21 -9.26 0.64
N ASN A 179 12.10 -7.98 0.33
CA ASN A 179 11.05 -7.46 -0.52
C ASN A 179 11.66 -6.51 -1.56
N ALA A 180 11.33 -6.73 -2.80
CA ALA A 180 11.75 -5.88 -3.92
C ALA A 180 10.53 -5.57 -4.78
N SER A 181 10.33 -4.31 -5.13
CA SER A 181 9.30 -3.91 -6.06
C SER A 181 9.79 -2.76 -6.94
N VAL A 182 9.35 -2.78 -8.19
CA VAL A 182 9.59 -1.72 -9.15
C VAL A 182 8.28 -1.40 -9.86
N THR A 183 7.96 -0.12 -10.00
CA THR A 183 6.79 0.34 -10.76
C THR A 183 7.18 1.53 -11.60
N HIS A 184 6.92 1.45 -12.90
CA HIS A 184 7.16 2.52 -13.85
C HIS A 184 5.83 3.13 -14.29
N TYR A 185 5.79 4.47 -14.33
CA TYR A 185 4.61 5.26 -14.72
C TYR A 185 4.98 6.12 -15.90
N HIS A 186 4.20 6.03 -16.96
CA HIS A 186 4.45 6.78 -18.17
C HIS A 186 3.15 7.32 -18.80
N ARG A 187 3.19 8.60 -19.16
CA ARG A 187 2.12 9.25 -19.91
C ARG A 187 2.53 9.37 -21.36
N MET A 188 1.88 8.62 -22.24
CA MET A 188 2.17 8.68 -23.69
C MET A 188 1.51 9.87 -24.36
N SER A 189 0.30 10.24 -23.92
CA SER A 189 -0.45 11.37 -24.50
C SER A 189 -1.38 11.98 -23.47
N ASN A 190 -2.10 13.04 -23.82
CA ASN A 190 -3.14 13.61 -22.97
C ASN A 190 -4.33 12.66 -22.74
N GLN A 191 -4.47 11.64 -23.58
CA GLN A 191 -5.55 10.68 -23.54
C GLN A 191 -5.14 9.31 -23.02
N PHE A 192 -3.85 8.95 -23.08
CA PHE A 192 -3.38 7.62 -22.69
C PHE A 192 -2.15 7.67 -21.79
N ALA A 193 -2.25 6.99 -20.69
CA ALA A 193 -1.16 6.77 -19.76
C ALA A 193 -1.19 5.34 -19.22
N PHE A 194 -0.04 4.79 -18.83
CA PHE A 194 0.03 3.46 -18.27
C PHE A 194 1.01 3.37 -17.09
N SER A 195 0.82 2.38 -16.27
CA SER A 195 1.80 1.95 -15.27
C SER A 195 2.06 0.45 -15.40
N THR A 196 3.30 0.06 -15.20
CA THR A 196 3.71 -1.34 -15.16
C THR A 196 4.60 -1.57 -13.97
N GLY A 197 4.37 -2.66 -13.25
CA GLY A 197 5.12 -2.97 -12.05
C GLY A 197 5.37 -4.45 -11.90
N ALA A 198 6.42 -4.78 -11.14
CA ALA A 198 6.73 -6.13 -10.73
C ALA A 198 7.18 -6.12 -9.27
N PHE A 199 6.93 -7.22 -8.58
CA PHE A 199 7.39 -7.39 -7.20
C PHE A 199 7.87 -8.82 -6.95
N TYR A 200 8.74 -8.94 -5.96
CA TYR A 200 9.21 -10.19 -5.40
C TYR A 200 9.30 -10.06 -3.89
N GLU A 201 8.76 -11.04 -3.19
CA GLU A 201 8.78 -11.12 -1.74
C GLU A 201 9.28 -12.50 -1.32
N TYR A 202 10.19 -12.53 -0.35
CA TYR A 202 10.71 -13.74 0.24
C TYR A 202 10.77 -13.62 1.75
N GLY A 203 10.25 -14.60 2.46
CA GLY A 203 10.36 -14.76 3.90
C GLY A 203 11.00 -16.10 4.23
N GLY A 204 12.16 -16.09 4.88
CA GLY A 204 12.89 -17.30 5.23
C GLY A 204 12.28 -18.09 6.40
N GLY A 205 11.26 -17.52 7.07
CA GLY A 205 10.57 -18.11 8.21
C GLY A 205 11.38 -18.08 9.51
N PHE A 206 10.70 -18.23 10.63
CA PHE A 206 11.31 -18.27 11.96
C PHE A 206 10.91 -19.52 12.76
N PHE A 207 9.83 -20.22 12.40
CA PHE A 207 9.45 -21.46 13.04
C PHE A 207 10.30 -22.63 12.57
N LYS A 208 11.06 -23.21 13.48
CA LYS A 208 11.87 -24.40 13.19
C LYS A 208 11.16 -25.66 13.65
N ASN A 209 10.89 -26.58 12.73
CA ASN A 209 10.47 -27.91 13.08
C ASN A 209 11.69 -28.69 13.60
N THR A 210 11.64 -29.10 14.86
CA THR A 210 12.76 -29.78 15.55
C THR A 210 13.01 -31.17 15.01
N TYR A 211 11.96 -31.86 14.57
CA TYR A 211 12.06 -33.20 13.99
C TYR A 211 12.70 -33.20 12.60
N LEU A 212 12.26 -32.28 11.74
CA LEU A 212 12.77 -32.17 10.38
C LEU A 212 14.03 -31.29 10.28
N ASN A 213 14.40 -30.62 11.35
CA ASN A 213 15.50 -29.64 11.42
C ASN A 213 15.43 -28.57 10.32
N LYS A 214 14.21 -28.18 9.91
CA LYS A 214 13.94 -27.22 8.82
C LYS A 214 12.98 -26.16 9.27
N LYS A 215 13.11 -24.93 8.72
CA LYS A 215 12.10 -23.88 8.84
C LYS A 215 10.90 -24.26 7.96
N ILE A 216 9.69 -24.16 8.51
CA ILE A 216 8.45 -24.65 7.88
C ILE A 216 7.53 -23.54 7.39
N ASP A 217 7.80 -22.31 7.80
CA ASP A 217 6.99 -21.11 7.52
C ASP A 217 7.62 -20.20 6.46
N LYS A 218 8.41 -20.77 5.55
CA LYS A 218 8.95 -20.03 4.41
C LYS A 218 7.83 -19.59 3.49
N SER A 219 7.91 -18.34 3.03
CA SER A 219 6.96 -17.77 2.08
C SER A 219 7.69 -17.16 0.89
N GLN A 220 7.10 -17.26 -0.28
CA GLN A 220 7.61 -16.63 -1.49
C GLN A 220 6.43 -16.19 -2.35
N ALA A 221 6.50 -14.96 -2.85
CA ALA A 221 5.53 -14.43 -3.78
C ALA A 221 6.22 -13.58 -4.85
N ALA A 222 5.74 -13.67 -6.06
CA ALA A 222 6.17 -12.81 -7.16
C ALA A 222 4.97 -12.48 -8.03
N GLY A 223 4.96 -11.30 -8.61
CA GLY A 223 3.87 -10.91 -9.49
C GLY A 223 4.22 -9.69 -10.31
N GLY A 224 3.37 -9.43 -11.30
CA GLY A 224 3.44 -8.24 -12.12
C GLY A 224 2.05 -7.65 -12.31
N ARG A 225 2.00 -6.35 -12.54
CA ARG A 225 0.78 -5.59 -12.79
C ARG A 225 0.97 -4.65 -13.96
N PHE A 226 -0.04 -4.56 -14.78
CA PHE A 226 -0.16 -3.56 -15.82
C PHE A 226 -1.49 -2.83 -15.68
N ARG A 227 -1.48 -1.51 -15.78
CA ARG A 227 -2.66 -0.67 -15.78
C ARG A 227 -2.55 0.36 -16.89
N GLY A 228 -3.50 0.37 -17.82
CA GLY A 228 -3.69 1.41 -18.82
C GLY A 228 -4.89 2.27 -18.48
N ILE A 229 -4.80 3.57 -18.65
CA ILE A 229 -5.90 4.51 -18.49
C ILE A 229 -6.06 5.26 -19.81
N TYR A 230 -7.28 5.24 -20.34
CA TYR A 230 -7.63 5.98 -21.53
C TYR A 230 -8.73 7.00 -21.20
N LEU A 231 -8.49 8.26 -21.50
CA LEU A 231 -9.44 9.36 -21.36
C LEU A 231 -9.89 9.76 -22.77
N PRO A 232 -11.11 9.41 -23.18
CA PRO A 232 -11.63 9.84 -24.49
C PRO A 232 -11.70 11.38 -24.53
N SER A 233 -11.37 11.98 -25.67
CA SER A 233 -11.66 13.40 -25.92
C SER A 233 -13.18 13.55 -26.08
N GLU A 234 -13.74 14.57 -25.46
CA GLU A 234 -15.09 15.03 -25.76
C GLU A 234 -15.18 15.52 -27.21
#